data_540b02be395ab2345e9acb3e8647d19d
#
_entry.id   540b02be395ab2345e9acb3e8647d19d
#
_cell.length_a   1.000
_cell.length_b   1.000
_cell.length_c   1.000
_cell.angle_alpha   90.00
_cell.angle_beta   90.00
_cell.angle_gamma   90.00
#
_symmetry.space_group_name_H-M   'P 1'
#
loop_
_entity.id
_entity.type
_entity.pdbx_description
1 polymer ?
#
loop_
_entity_poly.entity_id
_entity_poly.type
_entity_poly.pdbx_seq_one_letter_code
_entity_poly.pdbx_strand_id
1 'polypeptide(L)'
;MKVNAAAKINLLLDVAGKLPDGYHSLDMIMQSVDCCDTVRVDRVKGEKIKIITADERVPTDEKNIAYKAAAAFFDACKINKNRGIEIEIEKRIPMAAGLAGGSADAAGVLFCLNELFETKLSQFELCEIGERVGADVPFSLTGGTAYCTDKGGVIAKLPDLTDCYILLCKPNIDVSTQSAYKLIDEAERIRHTDTVSMLYAMKTRDFELMCKKASNVFEQVIEVPKRPYIKAAMKKCGASLSMMSGSGPTVFGVFRESQAAEKCEKLLKKEHREVYITRPCKKSIEVIEK
;
A
#
# COMPACT_ATOMS: atom_id res chain seq x y z
N MET A 1 12.09 3.05 -19.21
CA MET A 1 12.35 3.47 -17.82
C MET A 1 11.84 2.42 -16.85
N LYS A 2 12.62 2.05 -15.83
CA LYS A 2 12.27 0.98 -14.90
C LYS A 2 12.37 1.46 -13.45
N VAL A 3 11.35 1.17 -12.63
CA VAL A 3 11.27 1.60 -11.24
C VAL A 3 10.85 0.44 -10.34
N ASN A 4 11.28 0.48 -9.07
CA ASN A 4 10.66 -0.26 -7.99
C ASN A 4 9.52 0.56 -7.41
N ALA A 5 8.37 -0.06 -7.20
CA ALA A 5 7.18 0.54 -6.59
C ALA A 5 6.84 -0.20 -5.30
N ALA A 6 6.94 0.50 -4.17
CA ALA A 6 6.89 -0.06 -2.84
C ALA A 6 5.45 -0.33 -2.36
N ALA A 7 5.29 -1.42 -1.62
CA ALA A 7 4.08 -1.70 -0.85
C ALA A 7 3.88 -0.70 0.31
N LYS A 8 2.69 -0.72 0.90
CA LYS A 8 2.40 0.00 2.15
C LYS A 8 1.80 -0.93 3.20
N ILE A 9 1.95 -0.52 4.45
CA ILE A 9 1.17 -1.02 5.58
C ILE A 9 0.42 0.15 6.23
N ASN A 10 -0.63 -0.16 7.01
CA ASN A 10 -1.31 0.84 7.84
C ASN A 10 -0.87 0.66 9.30
N LEU A 11 -0.18 1.65 9.87
CA LEU A 11 0.14 1.70 11.30
C LEU A 11 -1.07 2.14 12.12
N LEU A 12 -1.98 2.90 11.51
CA LEU A 12 -3.29 3.24 12.03
C LEU A 12 -4.27 3.24 10.87
N LEU A 13 -5.45 2.67 11.09
CA LEU A 13 -6.57 2.77 10.15
C LEU A 13 -7.88 2.87 10.92
N ASP A 14 -8.58 3.97 10.72
CA ASP A 14 -9.94 4.21 11.20
C ASP A 14 -10.87 4.55 10.04
N VAL A 15 -12.14 4.23 10.19
CA VAL A 15 -13.23 4.65 9.33
C VAL A 15 -14.08 5.63 10.13
N ALA A 16 -13.89 6.93 9.89
CA ALA A 16 -14.50 8.00 10.69
C ALA A 16 -15.99 8.23 10.37
N GLY A 17 -16.46 7.73 9.23
CA GLY A 17 -17.86 7.83 8.83
C GLY A 17 -18.06 7.69 7.33
N LYS A 18 -19.33 7.72 6.89
CA LYS A 18 -19.71 7.63 5.49
C LYS A 18 -19.93 9.03 4.90
N LEU A 19 -19.37 9.27 3.74
CA LEU A 19 -19.50 10.51 3.00
C LEU A 19 -20.78 10.53 2.14
N PRO A 20 -21.30 11.72 1.74
CA PRO A 20 -22.52 11.82 0.92
C PRO A 20 -22.43 11.13 -0.44
N ASP A 21 -21.24 10.94 -0.98
CA ASP A 21 -20.97 10.27 -2.26
C ASP A 21 -20.84 8.74 -2.13
N GLY A 22 -21.08 8.20 -0.92
CA GLY A 22 -21.02 6.77 -0.63
C GLY A 22 -19.66 6.22 -0.27
N TYR A 23 -18.59 7.03 -0.36
CA TYR A 23 -17.26 6.69 0.15
C TYR A 23 -17.20 6.86 1.68
N HIS A 24 -16.09 6.45 2.27
CA HIS A 24 -15.83 6.59 3.71
C HIS A 24 -14.74 7.62 3.96
N SER A 25 -14.93 8.43 4.99
CA SER A 25 -13.87 9.25 5.55
C SER A 25 -12.94 8.38 6.37
N LEU A 26 -11.65 8.48 6.11
CA LEU A 26 -10.61 7.65 6.70
C LEU A 26 -9.64 8.49 7.51
N ASP A 27 -9.18 7.91 8.61
CA ASP A 27 -8.01 8.37 9.35
C ASP A 27 -6.95 7.26 9.27
N MET A 28 -5.84 7.51 8.57
CA MET A 28 -4.81 6.51 8.35
C MET A 28 -3.42 7.05 8.61
N ILE A 29 -2.57 6.24 9.24
CA ILE A 29 -1.12 6.44 9.17
C ILE A 29 -0.56 5.29 8.37
N MET A 30 -0.04 5.62 7.20
CA MET A 30 0.55 4.66 6.27
C MET A 30 2.08 4.73 6.28
N GLN A 31 2.70 3.59 6.04
CA GLN A 31 4.15 3.43 5.94
C GLN A 31 4.49 2.63 4.68
N SER A 32 5.34 3.19 3.83
CA SER A 32 5.94 2.45 2.71
C SER A 32 6.97 1.44 3.19
N VAL A 33 6.98 0.25 2.60
CA VAL A 33 7.91 -0.83 2.93
C VAL A 33 8.63 -1.32 1.68
N ASP A 34 9.89 -1.75 1.80
CA ASP A 34 10.77 -2.12 0.68
C ASP A 34 10.44 -3.48 0.01
N CYS A 35 9.24 -4.01 0.25
CA CYS A 35 8.62 -5.05 -0.58
C CYS A 35 8.04 -4.38 -1.82
N CYS A 36 8.69 -4.54 -2.98
CA CYS A 36 8.38 -3.76 -4.17
C CYS A 36 8.01 -4.65 -5.36
N ASP A 37 7.05 -4.17 -6.15
CA ASP A 37 6.88 -4.61 -7.53
C ASP A 37 7.86 -3.85 -8.43
N THR A 38 8.20 -4.43 -9.57
CA THR A 38 9.00 -3.72 -10.57
C THR A 38 8.10 -3.33 -11.74
N VAL A 39 8.11 -2.05 -12.09
CA VAL A 39 7.35 -1.49 -13.20
C VAL A 39 8.32 -0.92 -14.22
N ARG A 40 8.22 -1.39 -15.46
CA ARG A 40 8.95 -0.85 -16.59
C ARG A 40 7.96 -0.24 -17.59
N VAL A 41 8.24 0.95 -18.06
CA VAL A 41 7.45 1.63 -19.09
C VAL A 41 8.35 2.02 -20.24
N ASP A 42 8.02 1.55 -21.43
CA ASP A 42 8.73 1.89 -22.65
C ASP A 42 7.77 2.56 -23.65
N ARG A 43 8.26 3.60 -24.36
CA ARG A 43 7.52 4.19 -25.48
C ARG A 43 7.65 3.31 -26.71
N VAL A 44 6.51 3.02 -27.32
CA VAL A 44 6.45 2.23 -28.58
C VAL A 44 5.70 2.99 -29.65
N LYS A 45 5.88 2.59 -30.90
CA LYS A 45 5.15 3.20 -32.02
C LYS A 45 3.65 2.92 -31.89
N GLY A 46 2.83 3.93 -32.19
CA GLY A 46 1.37 3.82 -32.19
C GLY A 46 0.72 4.55 -31.03
N GLU A 47 -0.48 4.10 -30.64
CA GLU A 47 -1.33 4.80 -29.66
C GLU A 47 -1.86 3.87 -28.55
N LYS A 48 -1.48 2.59 -28.58
CA LYS A 48 -2.01 1.60 -27.65
C LYS A 48 -1.21 1.56 -26.35
N ILE A 49 -1.93 1.36 -25.25
CA ILE A 49 -1.38 0.98 -23.96
C ILE A 49 -1.39 -0.55 -23.92
N LYS A 50 -0.24 -1.18 -23.67
CA LYS A 50 -0.11 -2.63 -23.55
C LYS A 50 0.48 -2.98 -22.19
N ILE A 51 -0.15 -3.91 -21.49
CA ILE A 51 0.36 -4.48 -20.23
C ILE A 51 1.01 -5.83 -20.53
N ILE A 52 2.18 -6.05 -19.94
CA ILE A 52 2.91 -7.32 -19.98
C ILE A 52 3.19 -7.76 -18.54
N THR A 53 2.90 -8.99 -18.23
CA THR A 53 3.18 -9.61 -16.94
C THR A 53 3.28 -11.12 -17.11
N ALA A 54 4.08 -11.76 -16.26
CA ALA A 54 4.17 -13.22 -16.18
C ALA A 54 3.13 -13.81 -15.20
N ASP A 55 2.45 -12.98 -14.38
CA ASP A 55 1.46 -13.43 -13.41
C ASP A 55 0.05 -13.39 -14.05
N GLU A 56 -0.50 -14.56 -14.35
CA GLU A 56 -1.81 -14.70 -15.00
C GLU A 56 -2.98 -14.11 -14.19
N ARG A 57 -2.79 -13.84 -12.89
CA ARG A 57 -3.78 -13.20 -12.03
C ARG A 57 -3.89 -11.69 -12.27
N VAL A 58 -2.89 -11.10 -12.92
CA VAL A 58 -2.84 -9.65 -13.21
C VAL A 58 -3.56 -9.39 -14.55
N PRO A 59 -4.65 -8.60 -14.55
CA PRO A 59 -5.32 -8.23 -15.80
C PRO A 59 -4.37 -7.49 -16.75
N THR A 60 -4.44 -7.80 -18.04
CA THR A 60 -3.63 -7.13 -19.08
C THR A 60 -4.46 -6.14 -19.91
N ASP A 61 -5.70 -5.88 -19.50
CA ASP A 61 -6.68 -5.01 -20.13
C ASP A 61 -6.98 -3.76 -19.29
N GLU A 62 -8.02 -3.04 -19.64
CA GLU A 62 -8.50 -1.81 -18.97
C GLU A 62 -8.95 -2.02 -17.52
N LYS A 63 -9.08 -3.25 -17.06
CA LYS A 63 -9.37 -3.56 -15.65
C LYS A 63 -8.14 -3.34 -14.78
N ASN A 64 -6.94 -3.39 -15.36
CA ASN A 64 -5.71 -3.16 -14.63
C ASN A 64 -5.59 -1.68 -14.21
N ILE A 65 -5.30 -1.45 -12.93
CA ILE A 65 -5.16 -0.09 -12.38
C ILE A 65 -3.97 0.67 -13.00
N ALA A 66 -2.89 -0.03 -13.40
CA ALA A 66 -1.76 0.56 -14.11
C ALA A 66 -2.15 1.03 -15.52
N TYR A 67 -3.03 0.30 -16.22
CA TYR A 67 -3.62 0.74 -17.48
C TYR A 67 -4.45 2.02 -17.28
N LYS A 68 -5.32 2.03 -16.25
CA LYS A 68 -6.15 3.20 -15.91
C LYS A 68 -5.29 4.42 -15.58
N ALA A 69 -4.18 4.22 -14.87
CA ALA A 69 -3.23 5.29 -14.55
C ALA A 69 -2.64 5.91 -15.82
N ALA A 70 -2.19 5.09 -16.77
CA ALA A 70 -1.68 5.57 -18.04
C ALA A 70 -2.75 6.32 -18.86
N ALA A 71 -3.96 5.80 -18.93
CA ALA A 71 -5.06 6.45 -19.63
C ALA A 71 -5.41 7.81 -19.00
N ALA A 72 -5.52 7.87 -17.67
CA ALA A 72 -5.78 9.10 -16.93
C ALA A 72 -4.67 10.14 -17.09
N PHE A 73 -3.39 9.70 -17.13
CA PHE A 73 -2.25 10.58 -17.40
C PHE A 73 -2.33 11.21 -18.79
N PHE A 74 -2.58 10.41 -19.83
CA PHE A 74 -2.68 10.91 -21.20
C PHE A 74 -3.85 11.87 -21.38
N ASP A 75 -4.99 11.59 -20.73
CA ASP A 75 -6.16 12.49 -20.74
C ASP A 75 -5.82 13.82 -20.05
N ALA A 76 -5.27 13.79 -18.84
CA ALA A 76 -4.91 14.99 -18.08
C ALA A 76 -3.88 15.86 -18.83
N CYS A 77 -2.88 15.24 -19.46
CA CYS A 77 -1.86 15.94 -20.24
C CYS A 77 -2.27 16.27 -21.67
N LYS A 78 -3.48 15.88 -22.11
CA LYS A 78 -4.00 16.06 -23.48
C LYS A 78 -3.08 15.46 -24.55
N ILE A 79 -2.42 14.35 -24.25
CA ILE A 79 -1.54 13.63 -25.17
C ILE A 79 -2.40 12.68 -26.03
N ASN A 80 -2.73 13.08 -27.23
CA ASN A 80 -3.66 12.37 -28.11
C ASN A 80 -2.96 11.57 -29.23
N LYS A 81 -1.65 11.82 -29.50
CA LYS A 81 -0.89 11.16 -30.56
C LYS A 81 0.45 10.65 -30.03
N ASN A 82 0.96 9.59 -30.67
CA ASN A 82 2.25 8.98 -30.32
C ASN A 82 2.34 8.57 -28.81
N ARG A 83 1.22 8.16 -28.24
CA ARG A 83 1.07 7.73 -26.84
C ARG A 83 1.22 6.23 -26.63
N GLY A 84 1.71 5.52 -27.63
CA GLY A 84 1.95 4.09 -27.53
C GLY A 84 2.97 3.78 -26.44
N ILE A 85 2.59 2.94 -25.51
CA ILE A 85 3.45 2.46 -24.42
C ILE A 85 3.26 0.97 -24.18
N GLU A 86 4.32 0.37 -23.69
CA GLU A 86 4.34 -0.97 -23.13
C GLU A 86 4.72 -0.88 -21.66
N ILE A 87 3.89 -1.46 -20.79
CA ILE A 87 4.04 -1.47 -19.34
C ILE A 87 4.30 -2.92 -18.95
N GLU A 88 5.50 -3.23 -18.49
CA GLU A 88 5.85 -4.54 -17.93
C GLU A 88 5.79 -4.48 -16.41
N ILE A 89 5.05 -5.42 -15.79
CA ILE A 89 4.87 -5.50 -14.33
C ILE A 89 5.37 -6.85 -13.83
N GLU A 90 6.40 -6.81 -12.98
CA GLU A 90 6.93 -7.97 -12.26
C GLU A 90 6.41 -7.91 -10.81
N LYS A 91 5.45 -8.79 -10.47
CA LYS A 91 4.79 -8.81 -9.17
C LYS A 91 5.62 -9.54 -8.12
N ARG A 92 5.84 -8.86 -6.98
CA ARG A 92 6.42 -9.39 -5.74
C ARG A 92 5.59 -9.06 -4.52
N ILE A 93 4.82 -7.96 -4.57
CA ILE A 93 3.87 -7.60 -3.53
C ILE A 93 2.72 -8.60 -3.58
N PRO A 94 2.38 -9.27 -2.47
CA PRO A 94 1.24 -10.17 -2.40
C PRO A 94 -0.04 -9.52 -2.90
N MET A 95 -0.77 -10.21 -3.77
CA MET A 95 -2.02 -9.69 -4.33
C MET A 95 -3.19 -9.86 -3.36
N ALA A 96 -4.19 -8.97 -3.44
CA ALA A 96 -5.36 -8.96 -2.57
C ALA A 96 -5.00 -9.04 -1.07
N ALA A 97 -3.97 -8.32 -0.67
CA ALA A 97 -3.27 -8.48 0.60
C ALA A 97 -3.40 -7.29 1.57
N GLY A 98 -4.09 -6.21 1.22
CA GLY A 98 -4.11 -4.97 2.02
C GLY A 98 -2.81 -4.17 1.98
N LEU A 99 -1.92 -4.46 1.01
CA LEU A 99 -0.58 -3.87 0.83
C LEU A 99 -0.50 -2.86 -0.32
N ALA A 100 -1.60 -2.58 -1.00
CA ALA A 100 -1.75 -1.62 -2.10
C ALA A 100 -0.84 -1.87 -3.32
N GLY A 101 -0.52 -3.14 -3.67
CA GLY A 101 0.37 -3.46 -4.78
C GLY A 101 -0.09 -2.90 -6.13
N GLY A 102 -1.40 -2.95 -6.44
CA GLY A 102 -1.92 -2.35 -7.68
C GLY A 102 -1.77 -0.83 -7.71
N SER A 103 -1.94 -0.15 -6.56
CA SER A 103 -1.73 1.30 -6.45
C SER A 103 -0.25 1.68 -6.56
N ALA A 104 0.64 0.81 -6.08
CA ALA A 104 2.08 0.95 -6.27
C ALA A 104 2.45 0.86 -7.77
N ASP A 105 1.90 -0.14 -8.50
CA ASP A 105 2.08 -0.28 -9.94
C ASP A 105 1.60 0.98 -10.69
N ALA A 106 0.40 1.47 -10.35
CA ALA A 106 -0.17 2.67 -10.95
C ALA A 106 0.69 3.92 -10.68
N ALA A 107 1.19 4.07 -9.46
CA ALA A 107 2.10 5.17 -9.10
C ALA A 107 3.43 5.09 -9.87
N GLY A 108 3.99 3.88 -10.02
CA GLY A 108 5.18 3.64 -10.84
C GLY A 108 4.96 4.04 -12.29
N VAL A 109 3.81 3.70 -12.88
CA VAL A 109 3.44 4.10 -14.24
C VAL A 109 3.33 5.63 -14.36
N LEU A 110 2.60 6.31 -13.46
CA LEU A 110 2.45 7.77 -13.49
C LEU A 110 3.82 8.47 -13.40
N PHE A 111 4.69 7.99 -12.52
CA PHE A 111 6.05 8.51 -12.38
C PHE A 111 6.86 8.32 -13.67
N CYS A 112 6.87 7.11 -14.24
CA CYS A 112 7.60 6.83 -15.48
C CYS A 112 7.08 7.67 -16.65
N LEU A 113 5.77 7.85 -16.79
CA LEU A 113 5.17 8.63 -17.86
C LEU A 113 5.54 10.12 -17.75
N ASN A 114 5.54 10.68 -16.53
CA ASN A 114 5.95 12.06 -16.30
C ASN A 114 7.38 12.32 -16.81
N GLU A 115 8.29 11.37 -16.53
CA GLU A 115 9.67 11.45 -17.01
C GLU A 115 9.79 11.21 -18.52
N LEU A 116 9.18 10.14 -19.06
CA LEU A 116 9.30 9.74 -20.47
C LEU A 116 8.66 10.74 -21.45
N PHE A 117 7.60 11.41 -21.03
CA PHE A 117 6.91 12.43 -21.85
C PHE A 117 7.33 13.86 -21.48
N GLU A 118 8.27 14.02 -20.54
CA GLU A 118 8.82 15.31 -20.10
C GLU A 118 7.74 16.33 -19.72
N THR A 119 6.61 15.86 -19.13
CA THR A 119 5.47 16.70 -18.82
C THR A 119 5.74 17.62 -17.63
N LYS A 120 6.75 17.31 -16.81
CA LYS A 120 7.19 18.12 -15.64
C LYS A 120 6.09 18.39 -14.63
N LEU A 121 5.12 17.48 -14.54
CA LEU A 121 4.09 17.57 -13.52
C LEU A 121 4.71 17.48 -12.12
N SER A 122 4.25 18.33 -11.23
CA SER A 122 4.61 18.26 -9.81
C SER A 122 4.05 16.99 -9.16
N GLN A 123 4.60 16.64 -8.01
CA GLN A 123 4.05 15.51 -7.22
C GLN A 123 2.56 15.70 -6.89
N PHE A 124 2.13 16.94 -6.64
CA PHE A 124 0.73 17.26 -6.35
C PHE A 124 -0.16 16.93 -7.55
N GLU A 125 0.20 17.39 -8.76
CA GLU A 125 -0.57 17.12 -9.98
C GLU A 125 -0.60 15.62 -10.32
N LEU A 126 0.49 14.89 -10.10
CA LEU A 126 0.49 13.43 -10.24
C LEU A 126 -0.45 12.76 -9.22
N CYS A 127 -0.50 13.27 -7.98
CA CYS A 127 -1.43 12.76 -6.97
C CYS A 127 -2.90 13.03 -7.36
N GLU A 128 -3.24 14.19 -7.93
CA GLU A 128 -4.59 14.48 -8.44
C GLU A 128 -5.01 13.51 -9.57
N ILE A 129 -4.08 13.15 -10.46
CA ILE A 129 -4.34 12.13 -11.48
C ILE A 129 -4.52 10.76 -10.80
N GLY A 130 -3.64 10.43 -9.85
CA GLY A 130 -3.63 9.17 -9.14
C GLY A 130 -4.89 8.91 -8.32
N GLU A 131 -5.45 9.95 -7.69
CA GLU A 131 -6.67 9.86 -6.89
C GLU A 131 -7.88 9.39 -7.71
N ARG A 132 -7.98 9.82 -8.98
CA ARG A 132 -9.03 9.39 -9.91
C ARG A 132 -8.92 7.91 -10.27
N VAL A 133 -7.75 7.32 -10.06
CA VAL A 133 -7.43 5.93 -10.41
C VAL A 133 -7.61 5.00 -9.21
N GLY A 134 -7.21 5.45 -8.03
CA GLY A 134 -7.34 4.69 -6.80
C GLY A 134 -6.86 5.45 -5.56
N ALA A 135 -7.56 5.24 -4.44
CA ALA A 135 -7.37 5.97 -3.19
C ALA A 135 -5.93 5.86 -2.59
N ASP A 136 -5.26 4.72 -2.78
CA ASP A 136 -3.90 4.53 -2.27
C ASP A 136 -2.81 5.03 -3.25
N VAL A 137 -3.16 5.43 -4.50
CA VAL A 137 -2.18 5.89 -5.50
C VAL A 137 -1.46 7.17 -5.08
N PRO A 138 -2.13 8.20 -4.52
CA PRO A 138 -1.46 9.39 -4.01
C PRO A 138 -0.41 9.09 -2.94
N PHE A 139 -0.72 8.19 -1.98
CA PHE A 139 0.27 7.75 -1.01
C PHE A 139 1.42 6.99 -1.67
N SER A 140 1.13 6.11 -2.64
CA SER A 140 2.15 5.36 -3.37
C SER A 140 3.07 6.26 -4.22
N LEU A 141 2.64 7.47 -4.59
CA LEU A 141 3.48 8.52 -5.19
C LEU A 141 4.29 9.28 -4.13
N THR A 142 3.73 9.48 -2.94
CA THR A 142 4.33 10.29 -1.88
C THR A 142 5.38 9.52 -1.09
N GLY A 143 5.09 8.31 -0.70
CA GLY A 143 5.95 7.42 0.07
C GLY A 143 6.28 7.86 1.49
N GLY A 144 7.12 7.07 2.14
CA GLY A 144 7.57 7.30 3.51
C GLY A 144 6.50 6.97 4.54
N THR A 145 6.46 7.76 5.61
CA THR A 145 5.41 7.74 6.62
C THR A 145 4.50 8.94 6.44
N ALA A 146 3.19 8.74 6.35
CA ALA A 146 2.26 9.84 6.20
C ALA A 146 0.92 9.60 6.91
N TYR A 147 0.33 10.70 7.39
CA TYR A 147 -1.05 10.75 7.82
C TYR A 147 -1.93 11.06 6.61
N CYS A 148 -2.90 10.22 6.37
CA CYS A 148 -3.79 10.30 5.22
C CYS A 148 -5.24 10.37 5.70
N THR A 149 -5.99 11.36 5.23
CA THR A 149 -7.38 11.61 5.61
C THR A 149 -8.29 11.69 4.39
N ASP A 150 -9.56 11.95 4.65
CA ASP A 150 -10.63 11.94 3.65
C ASP A 150 -10.72 10.56 3.00
N LYS A 151 -10.71 10.44 1.69
CA LYS A 151 -10.67 9.16 0.96
C LYS A 151 -9.26 8.56 0.86
N GLY A 152 -8.27 9.19 1.52
CA GLY A 152 -6.85 8.86 1.42
C GLY A 152 -6.04 9.83 0.57
N GLY A 153 -6.68 10.81 -0.07
CA GLY A 153 -6.04 11.80 -0.95
C GLY A 153 -5.37 12.97 -0.22
N VAL A 154 -5.81 13.30 0.98
CA VAL A 154 -5.19 14.37 1.80
C VAL A 154 -4.04 13.78 2.59
N ILE A 155 -2.81 14.13 2.21
CA ILE A 155 -1.59 13.50 2.73
C ILE A 155 -0.71 14.51 3.44
N ALA A 156 -0.40 14.25 4.71
CA ALA A 156 0.55 15.01 5.51
C ALA A 156 1.74 14.12 5.92
N LYS A 157 2.94 14.47 5.48
CA LYS A 157 4.15 13.71 5.84
C LYS A 157 4.40 13.74 7.34
N LEU A 158 4.81 12.59 7.87
CA LEU A 158 5.23 12.39 9.26
C LEU A 158 6.72 12.06 9.30
N PRO A 159 7.37 12.14 10.49
CA PRO A 159 8.73 11.63 10.65
C PRO A 159 8.81 10.16 10.23
N ASP A 160 9.86 9.84 9.48
CA ASP A 160 10.07 8.48 8.97
C ASP A 160 10.18 7.48 10.13
N LEU A 161 9.49 6.35 9.99
CA LEU A 161 9.75 5.17 10.80
C LEU A 161 11.08 4.57 10.36
N THR A 162 12.00 4.39 11.31
CA THR A 162 13.35 3.85 11.07
C THR A 162 13.68 2.77 12.09
N ASP A 163 14.84 2.14 11.92
CA ASP A 163 15.47 1.25 12.90
C ASP A 163 14.58 0.09 13.36
N CYS A 164 13.79 -0.46 12.43
CA CYS A 164 12.98 -1.65 12.67
C CYS A 164 12.89 -2.54 11.42
N TYR A 165 12.45 -3.76 11.65
CA TYR A 165 12.15 -4.76 10.64
C TYR A 165 10.65 -5.02 10.65
N ILE A 166 10.08 -5.23 9.48
CA ILE A 166 8.66 -5.53 9.32
C ILE A 166 8.55 -6.91 8.69
N LEU A 167 7.87 -7.83 9.39
CA LEU A 167 7.56 -9.14 8.86
C LEU A 167 6.13 -9.13 8.34
N LEU A 168 5.95 -9.37 7.05
CA LEU A 168 4.66 -9.53 6.40
C LEU A 168 4.31 -11.02 6.34
N CYS A 169 3.07 -11.39 6.67
CA CYS A 169 2.58 -12.75 6.51
C CYS A 169 1.15 -12.70 5.94
N LYS A 170 0.98 -13.13 4.69
CA LYS A 170 -0.33 -13.25 4.06
C LYS A 170 -0.83 -14.70 4.20
N PRO A 171 -1.93 -14.96 4.93
CA PRO A 171 -2.57 -16.25 4.90
C PRO A 171 -3.17 -16.51 3.51
N ASN A 172 -3.36 -17.80 3.17
CA ASN A 172 -3.85 -18.20 1.85
C ASN A 172 -5.37 -18.01 1.72
N ILE A 173 -5.81 -16.78 1.90
CA ILE A 173 -7.18 -16.32 1.66
C ILE A 173 -7.12 -14.93 1.03
N ASP A 174 -8.19 -14.53 0.36
CA ASP A 174 -8.36 -13.18 -0.16
C ASP A 174 -9.51 -12.49 0.57
N VAL A 175 -9.36 -11.20 0.81
CA VAL A 175 -10.39 -10.34 1.41
C VAL A 175 -10.75 -9.24 0.43
N SER A 176 -12.04 -9.09 0.17
CA SER A 176 -12.56 -8.01 -0.66
C SER A 176 -12.63 -6.72 0.17
N THR A 177 -11.96 -5.66 -0.30
CA THR A 177 -12.04 -4.33 0.33
C THR A 177 -13.47 -3.81 0.37
N GLN A 178 -14.26 -4.04 -0.69
CA GLN A 178 -15.67 -3.65 -0.73
C GLN A 178 -16.49 -4.34 0.36
N SER A 179 -16.28 -5.66 0.55
CA SER A 179 -16.94 -6.41 1.63
C SER A 179 -16.52 -5.92 3.01
N ALA A 180 -15.27 -5.50 3.17
CA ALA A 180 -14.76 -4.96 4.42
C ALA A 180 -15.50 -3.68 4.86
N TYR A 181 -15.69 -2.73 3.94
CA TYR A 181 -16.44 -1.51 4.22
C TYR A 181 -17.93 -1.80 4.51
N LYS A 182 -18.53 -2.76 3.80
CA LYS A 182 -19.91 -3.18 4.09
C LYS A 182 -20.05 -3.70 5.51
N LEU A 183 -19.10 -4.51 5.99
CA LEU A 183 -19.10 -5.02 7.37
C LEU A 183 -18.92 -3.89 8.41
N ILE A 184 -18.16 -2.85 8.10
CA ILE A 184 -18.08 -1.64 8.94
C ILE A 184 -19.43 -0.93 9.01
N ASP A 185 -20.11 -0.76 7.86
CA ASP A 185 -21.43 -0.09 7.78
C ASP A 185 -22.51 -0.87 8.55
N GLU A 186 -22.43 -2.20 8.61
CA GLU A 186 -23.37 -3.10 9.28
C GLU A 186 -23.06 -3.31 10.77
N ALA A 187 -21.89 -2.87 11.25
CA ALA A 187 -21.48 -3.10 12.63
C ALA A 187 -22.24 -2.17 13.60
N GLU A 188 -22.89 -2.73 14.62
CA GLU A 188 -23.61 -1.95 15.63
C GLU A 188 -22.70 -1.01 16.42
N ARG A 189 -21.44 -1.39 16.65
CA ARG A 189 -20.45 -0.62 17.38
C ARG A 189 -19.06 -0.84 16.82
N ILE A 190 -18.37 0.27 16.54
CA ILE A 190 -16.95 0.29 16.18
C ILE A 190 -16.20 1.06 17.28
N ARG A 191 -15.14 0.46 17.77
CA ARG A 191 -14.20 1.14 18.65
C ARG A 191 -13.20 1.88 17.78
N HIS A 192 -13.35 3.20 17.70
CA HIS A 192 -12.46 4.07 16.94
C HIS A 192 -11.03 4.10 17.51
N THR A 193 -10.10 4.50 16.66
CA THR A 193 -8.68 4.59 16.99
C THR A 193 -8.35 5.87 17.77
N ASP A 194 -7.26 5.86 18.53
CA ASP A 194 -6.74 7.06 19.20
C ASP A 194 -5.73 7.77 18.29
N THR A 195 -6.25 8.37 17.21
CA THR A 195 -5.45 9.06 16.18
C THR A 195 -4.58 10.16 16.76
N VAL A 196 -5.09 10.92 17.75
CA VAL A 196 -4.35 12.03 18.37
C VAL A 196 -3.08 11.53 19.07
N SER A 197 -3.21 10.51 19.93
CA SER A 197 -2.05 9.92 20.61
C SER A 197 -1.08 9.26 19.64
N MET A 198 -1.59 8.65 18.55
CA MET A 198 -0.74 8.05 17.53
C MET A 198 0.06 9.10 16.76
N LEU A 199 -0.57 10.22 16.37
CA LEU A 199 0.13 11.34 15.72
C LEU A 199 1.17 11.97 16.65
N TYR A 200 0.87 12.08 17.95
CA TYR A 200 1.85 12.53 18.95
C TYR A 200 3.05 11.58 19.01
N ALA A 201 2.81 10.27 19.10
CA ALA A 201 3.88 9.26 19.12
C ALA A 201 4.77 9.34 17.87
N MET A 202 4.16 9.50 16.68
CA MET A 202 4.90 9.65 15.43
C MET A 202 5.75 10.93 15.40
N LYS A 203 5.18 12.07 15.80
CA LYS A 203 5.89 13.36 15.82
C LYS A 203 7.05 13.40 16.84
N THR A 204 6.87 12.75 17.98
CA THR A 204 7.91 12.66 19.03
C THR A 204 8.87 11.49 18.83
N ARG A 205 8.63 10.64 17.83
CA ARG A 205 9.39 9.40 17.56
C ARG A 205 9.37 8.43 18.75
N ASP A 206 8.27 8.43 19.51
CA ASP A 206 8.06 7.49 20.60
C ASP A 206 7.58 6.15 20.05
N PHE A 207 8.53 5.26 19.82
CA PHE A 207 8.27 3.95 19.21
C PHE A 207 7.36 3.08 20.08
N GLU A 208 7.53 3.10 21.40
CA GLU A 208 6.72 2.30 22.32
C GLU A 208 5.26 2.78 22.33
N LEU A 209 5.05 4.08 22.37
CA LEU A 209 3.73 4.67 22.30
C LEU A 209 3.09 4.41 20.92
N MET A 210 3.86 4.52 19.83
CA MET A 210 3.40 4.18 18.48
C MET A 210 2.91 2.73 18.41
N CYS A 211 3.70 1.77 18.90
CA CYS A 211 3.31 0.37 18.95
C CYS A 211 2.06 0.11 19.81
N LYS A 212 1.90 0.86 20.91
CA LYS A 212 0.74 0.76 21.80
C LYS A 212 -0.54 1.35 21.19
N LYS A 213 -0.41 2.39 20.37
CA LYS A 213 -1.54 3.12 19.78
C LYS A 213 -1.90 2.65 18.38
N ALA A 214 -1.03 1.86 17.75
CA ALA A 214 -1.31 1.25 16.45
C ALA A 214 -2.58 0.40 16.51
N SER A 215 -3.50 0.63 15.59
CA SER A 215 -4.80 -0.06 15.54
C SER A 215 -5.41 -0.01 14.15
N ASN A 216 -6.27 -1.00 13.87
CA ASN A 216 -6.97 -1.12 12.59
C ASN A 216 -8.41 -1.56 12.87
N VAL A 217 -9.38 -0.70 12.57
CA VAL A 217 -10.81 -0.97 12.84
C VAL A 217 -11.34 -2.18 12.07
N PHE A 218 -10.79 -2.50 10.90
CA PHE A 218 -11.21 -3.68 10.16
C PHE A 218 -10.93 -4.99 10.91
N GLU A 219 -9.97 -5.03 11.83
CA GLU A 219 -9.77 -6.22 12.67
C GLU A 219 -10.97 -6.56 13.55
N GLN A 220 -11.88 -5.61 13.78
CA GLN A 220 -13.09 -5.80 14.61
C GLN A 220 -14.22 -6.49 13.84
N VAL A 221 -14.25 -6.36 12.51
CA VAL A 221 -15.36 -6.82 11.67
C VAL A 221 -14.97 -7.88 10.65
N ILE A 222 -13.69 -7.94 10.26
CA ILE A 222 -13.22 -8.93 9.28
C ILE A 222 -12.68 -10.14 10.01
N GLU A 223 -13.20 -11.30 9.69
CA GLU A 223 -12.66 -12.56 10.17
C GLU A 223 -11.60 -13.09 9.19
N VAL A 224 -10.37 -13.26 9.72
CA VAL A 224 -9.26 -13.92 9.04
C VAL A 224 -8.83 -15.12 9.90
N PRO A 225 -9.17 -16.35 9.52
CA PRO A 225 -9.05 -17.53 10.41
C PRO A 225 -7.66 -17.72 11.05
N LYS A 226 -6.59 -17.49 10.32
CA LYS A 226 -5.23 -17.64 10.81
C LYS A 226 -4.65 -16.40 11.50
N ARG A 227 -5.35 -15.26 11.47
CA ARG A 227 -4.85 -13.99 12.05
C ARG A 227 -4.46 -14.12 13.52
N PRO A 228 -5.29 -14.70 14.43
CA PRO A 228 -4.91 -14.81 15.83
C PRO A 228 -3.62 -15.60 16.04
N TYR A 229 -3.45 -16.71 15.32
CA TYR A 229 -2.25 -17.53 15.36
C TYR A 229 -1.02 -16.76 14.88
N ILE A 230 -1.10 -16.10 13.72
CA ILE A 230 0.02 -15.33 13.14
C ILE A 230 0.43 -14.19 14.11
N LYS A 231 -0.54 -13.44 14.66
CA LYS A 231 -0.28 -12.38 15.66
C LYS A 231 0.40 -12.94 16.90
N ALA A 232 -0.08 -14.04 17.44
CA ALA A 232 0.51 -14.70 18.62
C ALA A 232 1.93 -15.20 18.33
N ALA A 233 2.18 -15.80 17.17
CA ALA A 233 3.50 -16.25 16.75
C ALA A 233 4.49 -15.07 16.64
N MET A 234 4.09 -13.96 16.00
CA MET A 234 4.90 -12.75 15.90
C MET A 234 5.24 -12.19 17.28
N LYS A 235 4.25 -12.06 18.18
CA LYS A 235 4.47 -11.60 19.56
C LYS A 235 5.41 -12.53 20.34
N LYS A 236 5.25 -13.85 20.23
CA LYS A 236 6.14 -14.84 20.87
C LYS A 236 7.57 -14.76 20.37
N CYS A 237 7.76 -14.35 19.11
CA CYS A 237 9.09 -14.12 18.53
C CYS A 237 9.68 -12.75 18.87
N GLY A 238 8.97 -11.87 19.59
CA GLY A 238 9.48 -10.58 20.05
C GLY A 238 9.02 -9.37 19.22
N ALA A 239 7.93 -9.50 18.44
CA ALA A 239 7.37 -8.34 17.77
C ALA A 239 6.83 -7.31 18.77
N SER A 240 7.26 -6.06 18.66
CA SER A 240 6.73 -4.93 19.45
C SER A 240 5.27 -4.67 19.08
N LEU A 241 4.92 -4.81 17.81
CA LEU A 241 3.57 -4.68 17.26
C LEU A 241 3.25 -5.89 16.37
N SER A 242 1.98 -6.35 16.37
CA SER A 242 1.46 -7.28 15.37
C SER A 242 0.01 -6.93 15.05
N MET A 243 -0.28 -6.64 13.76
CA MET A 243 -1.56 -6.12 13.31
C MET A 243 -1.83 -6.46 11.85
N MET A 244 -3.10 -6.41 11.43
CA MET A 244 -3.50 -6.55 10.03
C MET A 244 -3.30 -5.23 9.26
N SER A 245 -2.84 -5.31 8.02
CA SER A 245 -2.71 -4.16 7.11
C SER A 245 -3.95 -3.98 6.24
N GLY A 246 -4.44 -2.75 6.14
CA GLY A 246 -5.61 -2.42 5.32
C GLY A 246 -6.83 -3.27 5.69
N SER A 247 -7.62 -3.64 4.70
CA SER A 247 -8.72 -4.60 4.83
C SER A 247 -8.24 -6.06 5.01
N GLY A 248 -6.93 -6.27 5.06
CA GLY A 248 -6.32 -7.59 5.19
C GLY A 248 -6.14 -8.31 3.84
N PRO A 249 -5.87 -9.63 3.89
CA PRO A 249 -5.67 -10.47 5.08
C PRO A 249 -4.25 -10.41 5.68
N THR A 250 -3.31 -9.66 5.10
CA THR A 250 -1.92 -9.65 5.57
C THR A 250 -1.82 -9.17 7.01
N VAL A 251 -1.14 -9.94 7.82
CA VAL A 251 -0.70 -9.56 9.17
C VAL A 251 0.75 -9.14 9.08
N PHE A 252 1.09 -8.02 9.71
CA PHE A 252 2.47 -7.60 9.85
C PHE A 252 2.91 -7.54 11.30
N GLY A 253 4.20 -7.76 11.53
CA GLY A 253 4.85 -7.59 12.82
C GLY A 253 6.01 -6.62 12.71
N VAL A 254 6.17 -5.74 13.71
CA VAL A 254 7.30 -4.80 13.79
C VAL A 254 8.29 -5.31 14.84
N PHE A 255 9.55 -5.42 14.46
CA PHE A 255 10.65 -5.96 15.27
C PHE A 255 11.78 -4.95 15.36
N ARG A 256 12.43 -4.86 16.51
CA ARG A 256 13.68 -4.08 16.67
C ARG A 256 14.89 -4.86 16.14
N GLU A 257 14.88 -6.18 16.30
CA GLU A 257 16.02 -7.06 16.01
C GLU A 257 15.77 -7.92 14.77
N SER A 258 16.73 -7.96 13.82
CA SER A 258 16.64 -8.80 12.62
C SER A 258 16.51 -10.28 12.96
N GLN A 259 17.28 -10.76 13.93
CA GLN A 259 17.27 -12.16 14.34
C GLN A 259 15.90 -12.62 14.83
N ALA A 260 15.16 -11.74 15.55
CA ALA A 260 13.80 -12.01 16.01
C ALA A 260 12.82 -12.12 14.82
N ALA A 261 12.93 -11.22 13.84
CA ALA A 261 12.14 -11.25 12.61
C ALA A 261 12.46 -12.52 11.78
N GLU A 262 13.71 -12.85 11.59
CA GLU A 262 14.17 -14.05 10.85
C GLU A 262 13.70 -15.36 11.51
N LYS A 263 13.75 -15.42 12.85
CA LYS A 263 13.21 -16.58 13.59
C LYS A 263 11.72 -16.73 13.36
N CYS A 264 11.00 -15.61 13.38
CA CYS A 264 9.55 -15.59 13.14
C CYS A 264 9.22 -15.96 11.70
N GLU A 265 9.98 -15.44 10.72
CA GLU A 265 9.82 -15.78 9.32
C GLU A 265 9.96 -17.29 9.09
N LYS A 266 11.04 -17.91 9.61
CA LYS A 266 11.27 -19.37 9.52
C LYS A 266 10.12 -20.17 10.13
N LEU A 267 9.54 -19.68 11.23
CA LEU A 267 8.39 -20.32 11.88
C LEU A 267 7.15 -20.25 10.98
N LEU A 268 6.79 -19.05 10.50
CA LEU A 268 5.57 -18.83 9.73
C LEU A 268 5.64 -19.42 8.31
N LYS A 269 6.82 -19.49 7.68
CA LYS A 269 7.04 -20.15 6.38
C LYS A 269 6.72 -21.65 6.37
N LYS A 270 6.60 -22.29 7.53
CA LYS A 270 6.17 -23.70 7.62
C LYS A 270 4.69 -23.90 7.21
N GLU A 271 3.86 -22.87 7.41
CA GLU A 271 2.42 -22.92 7.16
C GLU A 271 1.94 -21.91 6.11
N HIS A 272 2.74 -20.87 5.82
CA HIS A 272 2.38 -19.80 4.92
C HIS A 272 3.44 -19.60 3.83
N ARG A 273 3.00 -19.47 2.57
CA ARG A 273 3.91 -19.30 1.42
C ARG A 273 4.40 -17.86 1.27
N GLU A 274 3.53 -16.90 1.57
CA GLU A 274 3.79 -15.46 1.40
C GLU A 274 4.20 -14.84 2.74
N VAL A 275 5.47 -15.02 3.09
CA VAL A 275 6.10 -14.46 4.32
C VAL A 275 7.39 -13.77 3.93
N TYR A 276 7.51 -12.47 4.23
CA TYR A 276 8.61 -11.62 3.78
C TYR A 276 9.09 -10.72 4.90
N ILE A 277 10.40 -10.63 5.11
CA ILE A 277 11.00 -9.56 5.91
C ILE A 277 11.23 -8.36 5.00
N THR A 278 10.83 -7.20 5.46
CA THR A 278 10.95 -5.92 4.77
C THR A 278 11.33 -4.83 5.77
N ARG A 279 11.64 -3.63 5.29
CA ARG A 279 11.96 -2.46 6.11
C ARG A 279 11.10 -1.26 5.72
N PRO A 280 10.89 -0.33 6.64
CA PRO A 280 10.34 0.97 6.26
C PRO A 280 11.23 1.65 5.22
N CYS A 281 10.65 2.23 4.20
CA CYS A 281 11.37 3.01 3.22
C CYS A 281 10.82 4.45 3.13
N LYS A 282 11.69 5.40 2.78
CA LYS A 282 11.37 6.82 2.69
C LYS A 282 10.72 7.20 1.38
N LYS A 283 11.05 6.44 0.33
CA LYS A 283 10.52 6.63 -1.02
C LYS A 283 9.76 5.39 -1.42
N SER A 284 8.62 5.57 -2.02
CA SER A 284 7.83 4.47 -2.57
C SER A 284 8.22 4.15 -4.01
N ILE A 285 8.83 5.08 -4.71
CA ILE A 285 9.30 4.86 -6.09
C ILE A 285 10.81 5.09 -6.12
N GLU A 286 11.53 4.09 -6.61
CA GLU A 286 12.97 4.12 -6.80
C GLU A 286 13.31 3.79 -8.25
N VAL A 287 14.06 4.68 -8.91
CA VAL A 287 14.50 4.47 -10.30
C VAL A 287 15.62 3.45 -10.33
N ILE A 288 15.43 2.38 -11.10
CA ILE A 288 16.44 1.32 -11.33
C ILE A 288 17.17 1.56 -12.65
N GLU A 289 16.40 1.95 -13.71
CA GLU A 289 16.91 2.16 -15.04
C GLU A 289 16.15 3.33 -15.70
N LYS A 290 16.89 4.25 -16.35
CA LYS A 290 16.31 5.40 -17.06
C LYS A 290 16.05 5.07 -18.53
#